data_22a3d8486865d596ea199977f83192be
#
_entry.id   22a3d8486865d596ea199977f83192be
#
_cell.length_a   1.000
_cell.length_b   1.000
_cell.length_c   1.000
_cell.angle_alpha   90.00
_cell.angle_beta   90.00
_cell.angle_gamma   90.00
#
_symmetry.space_group_name_H-M   'P 1'
#
loop_
_entity.id
_entity.type
_entity.pdbx_description
1 polymer ?
#
loop_
_entity_poly.entity_id
_entity_poly.type
_entity_poly.pdbx_seq_one_letter_code
_entity_poly.pdbx_strand_id
1 'polypeptide(L)'
;MATSEALRARGHHVVFCCGGTAREILERRGERVLPVPALRQVMEANRFRVGATVRRNWKRVVCAPRIARRLARAFAAQRADLLITDFEAFSPHAARRIGLPVLSFNHQQVVTETRYQLPMRHWPAAAMTAGAITAIAPSHPRHVLLTSFFFPELRHPECTTLVPPIIRPAVQELEPERGDHVLVYFNQTEGTGAVLDALRRVDVPFVAYNFGTPERPERYPNITFKHPSLEGFLSDLAGSRAVVCTAGFTLISEGLYLDKPLLVAPNGGIFEQTLNARFLEKEGLGEAASPGDTLTAGDVRGFLERAPRYAQRLDGFEARGNGAAVACIEDVLRTVGAEAPPETSVAPRPASSSSSARALAHLHEPSA
;
A
#
# COMPACT_ATOMS: atom_id res chain seq x y z
N MET A 1 -2.86 -8.43 -5.30
CA MET A 1 -3.33 -8.95 -6.61
C MET A 1 -2.14 -9.39 -7.48
N ALA A 2 -1.26 -8.51 -7.97
CA ALA A 2 -0.15 -8.91 -8.85
C ALA A 2 0.68 -10.10 -8.33
N THR A 3 1.10 -10.05 -7.06
CA THR A 3 1.86 -11.14 -6.43
C THR A 3 1.03 -12.43 -6.29
N SER A 4 -0.27 -12.33 -5.96
CA SER A 4 -1.14 -13.50 -5.81
C SER A 4 -1.42 -14.20 -7.15
N GLU A 5 -1.56 -13.44 -8.22
CA GLU A 5 -1.70 -13.97 -9.57
C GLU A 5 -0.44 -14.71 -10.01
N ALA A 6 0.74 -14.13 -9.77
CA ALA A 6 2.02 -14.76 -10.07
C ALA A 6 2.27 -16.05 -9.26
N LEU A 7 1.89 -16.09 -7.98
CA LEU A 7 1.98 -17.29 -7.15
C LEU A 7 1.03 -18.39 -7.66
N ARG A 8 -0.21 -18.04 -8.03
CA ARG A 8 -1.16 -19.02 -8.62
C ARG A 8 -0.66 -19.60 -9.93
N ALA A 9 -0.06 -18.76 -10.79
CA ALA A 9 0.54 -19.23 -12.04
C ALA A 9 1.67 -20.25 -11.81
N ARG A 10 2.25 -20.28 -10.60
CA ARG A 10 3.26 -21.26 -10.16
C ARG A 10 2.70 -22.42 -9.35
N GLY A 11 1.38 -22.58 -9.31
CA GLY A 11 0.69 -23.71 -8.68
C GLY A 11 0.35 -23.50 -7.20
N HIS A 12 0.61 -22.34 -6.62
CA HIS A 12 0.24 -22.07 -5.23
C HIS A 12 -1.26 -21.79 -5.08
N HIS A 13 -1.87 -22.33 -4.03
CA HIS A 13 -3.25 -22.02 -3.66
C HIS A 13 -3.29 -20.78 -2.76
N VAL A 14 -3.92 -19.71 -3.20
CA VAL A 14 -3.97 -18.43 -2.49
C VAL A 14 -5.39 -18.16 -1.99
N VAL A 15 -5.53 -17.98 -0.67
CA VAL A 15 -6.77 -17.57 0.00
C VAL A 15 -6.57 -16.18 0.61
N PHE A 16 -7.48 -15.27 0.33
CA PHE A 16 -7.41 -13.91 0.88
C PHE A 16 -8.02 -13.82 2.28
N CYS A 17 -7.42 -12.98 3.13
CA CYS A 17 -7.92 -12.68 4.45
C CYS A 17 -7.90 -11.16 4.65
N CYS A 18 -9.05 -10.50 4.50
CA CYS A 18 -9.14 -9.04 4.61
C CYS A 18 -10.56 -8.57 4.97
N GLY A 19 -10.69 -7.26 5.22
CA GLY A 19 -11.95 -6.61 5.53
C GLY A 19 -12.11 -5.28 4.80
N GLY A 20 -13.25 -4.62 5.02
CA GLY A 20 -13.54 -3.31 4.41
C GLY A 20 -13.58 -3.35 2.87
N THR A 21 -13.21 -2.25 2.25
CA THR A 21 -13.23 -2.07 0.79
C THR A 21 -12.40 -3.13 0.03
N ALA A 22 -11.28 -3.57 0.60
CA ALA A 22 -10.46 -4.62 -0.01
C ALA A 22 -11.23 -5.92 -0.16
N ARG A 23 -12.01 -6.30 0.86
CA ARG A 23 -12.90 -7.46 0.80
C ARG A 23 -13.94 -7.31 -0.31
N GLU A 24 -14.63 -6.17 -0.37
CA GLU A 24 -15.66 -5.92 -1.39
C GLU A 24 -15.11 -6.01 -2.82
N ILE A 25 -13.91 -5.51 -3.04
CA ILE A 25 -13.22 -5.56 -4.35
C ILE A 25 -12.89 -7.01 -4.71
N LEU A 26 -12.35 -7.78 -3.77
CA LEU A 26 -11.96 -9.17 -4.02
C LEU A 26 -13.18 -10.08 -4.23
N GLU A 27 -14.24 -9.92 -3.44
CA GLU A 27 -15.49 -10.67 -3.60
C GLU A 27 -16.17 -10.38 -4.94
N ARG A 28 -16.17 -9.10 -5.39
CA ARG A 28 -16.66 -8.75 -6.75
C ARG A 28 -15.85 -9.40 -7.88
N ARG A 29 -14.60 -9.73 -7.64
CA ARG A 29 -13.74 -10.48 -8.58
C ARG A 29 -13.89 -12.00 -8.47
N GLY A 30 -14.82 -12.49 -7.64
CA GLY A 30 -15.03 -13.93 -7.41
C GLY A 30 -13.99 -14.59 -6.51
N GLU A 31 -13.18 -13.78 -5.80
CA GLU A 31 -12.16 -14.32 -4.90
C GLU A 31 -12.76 -14.85 -3.60
N ARG A 32 -12.20 -15.97 -3.11
CA ARG A 32 -12.56 -16.50 -1.80
C ARG A 32 -11.86 -15.69 -0.70
N VAL A 33 -12.64 -15.02 0.14
CA VAL A 33 -12.13 -14.14 1.19
C VAL A 33 -12.55 -14.64 2.58
N LEU A 34 -11.58 -14.81 3.47
CA LEU A 34 -11.81 -14.99 4.90
C LEU A 34 -12.02 -13.61 5.53
N PRO A 35 -13.20 -13.31 6.10
CA PRO A 35 -13.49 -11.97 6.60
C PRO A 35 -12.75 -11.68 7.90
N VAL A 36 -12.11 -10.51 7.95
CA VAL A 36 -11.49 -9.94 9.15
C VAL A 36 -11.98 -8.51 9.36
N PRO A 37 -12.17 -8.04 10.61
CA PRO A 37 -12.58 -6.66 10.87
C PRO A 37 -11.46 -5.69 10.45
N ALA A 38 -11.75 -4.77 9.53
CA ALA A 38 -10.80 -3.73 9.16
C ALA A 38 -10.64 -2.68 10.27
N LEU A 39 -9.42 -2.29 10.60
CA LEU A 39 -9.17 -1.11 11.42
C LEU A 39 -9.46 0.15 10.62
N ARG A 40 -10.17 1.10 11.24
CA ARG A 40 -10.54 2.37 10.60
C ARG A 40 -9.65 3.48 11.13
N GLN A 41 -8.88 4.08 10.26
CA GLN A 41 -8.12 5.29 10.55
C GLN A 41 -9.07 6.50 10.58
N VAL A 42 -8.80 7.44 11.49
CA VAL A 42 -9.53 8.72 11.56
C VAL A 42 -8.57 9.82 11.12
N MET A 43 -8.96 10.51 10.06
CA MET A 43 -8.25 11.67 9.52
C MET A 43 -9.13 12.91 9.72
N GLU A 44 -8.53 14.03 10.12
CA GLU A 44 -9.18 15.34 10.21
C GLU A 44 -8.19 16.41 9.72
N ALA A 45 -8.65 17.30 8.85
CA ALA A 45 -7.85 18.38 8.29
C ALA A 45 -6.45 17.90 7.81
N ASN A 46 -6.43 16.82 7.05
CA ASN A 46 -5.23 16.20 6.50
C ASN A 46 -4.22 15.67 7.54
N ARG A 47 -4.67 15.40 8.79
CA ARG A 47 -3.82 14.90 9.88
C ARG A 47 -4.41 13.61 10.48
N PHE A 48 -3.54 12.64 10.75
CA PHE A 48 -3.91 11.41 11.44
C PHE A 48 -4.21 11.64 12.92
N ARG A 49 -5.41 11.26 13.38
CA ARG A 49 -5.88 11.44 14.75
C ARG A 49 -5.80 10.14 15.55
N VAL A 50 -4.66 9.95 16.22
CA VAL A 50 -4.37 8.72 16.99
C VAL A 50 -5.47 8.41 18.02
N GLY A 51 -5.82 9.36 18.90
CA GLY A 51 -6.81 9.15 19.95
C GLY A 51 -8.21 8.80 19.41
N ALA A 52 -8.65 9.48 18.35
CA ALA A 52 -9.93 9.20 17.68
C ALA A 52 -9.90 7.82 17.00
N THR A 53 -8.78 7.44 16.40
CA THR A 53 -8.57 6.12 15.80
C THR A 53 -8.65 5.01 16.84
N VAL A 54 -7.97 5.16 17.98
CA VAL A 54 -8.04 4.19 19.09
C VAL A 54 -9.48 4.07 19.61
N ARG A 55 -10.16 5.21 19.88
CA ARG A 55 -11.55 5.23 20.33
C ARG A 55 -12.50 4.56 19.33
N ARG A 56 -12.29 4.74 18.01
CA ARG A 56 -13.13 4.12 16.98
C ARG A 56 -12.92 2.60 16.87
N ASN A 57 -11.76 2.12 17.25
CA ASN A 57 -11.38 0.70 17.10
C ASN A 57 -11.38 -0.08 18.44
N TRP A 58 -11.69 0.54 19.59
CA TRP A 58 -11.52 -0.08 20.89
C TRP A 58 -12.24 -1.44 21.05
N LYS A 59 -13.48 -1.56 20.50
CA LYS A 59 -14.23 -2.84 20.52
C LYS A 59 -13.48 -3.93 19.75
N ARG A 60 -12.85 -3.59 18.61
CA ARG A 60 -12.06 -4.54 17.82
C ARG A 60 -10.80 -4.98 18.54
N VAL A 61 -10.14 -4.05 19.23
CA VAL A 61 -8.95 -4.35 20.05
C VAL A 61 -9.31 -5.28 21.20
N VAL A 62 -10.38 -4.99 21.94
CA VAL A 62 -10.87 -5.86 23.02
C VAL A 62 -11.28 -7.25 22.51
N CYS A 63 -11.88 -7.33 21.33
CA CYS A 63 -12.26 -8.58 20.70
C CYS A 63 -11.12 -9.31 19.97
N ALA A 64 -9.92 -8.71 19.87
CA ALA A 64 -8.78 -9.27 19.13
C ALA A 64 -8.47 -10.75 19.48
N PRO A 65 -8.51 -11.20 20.76
CA PRO A 65 -8.26 -12.60 21.08
C PRO A 65 -9.32 -13.57 20.53
N ARG A 66 -10.59 -13.12 20.40
CA ARG A 66 -11.67 -13.90 19.80
C ARG A 66 -11.53 -13.95 18.28
N ILE A 67 -11.20 -12.81 17.66
CA ILE A 67 -10.92 -12.71 16.22
C ILE A 67 -9.77 -13.63 15.86
N ALA A 68 -8.65 -13.55 16.56
CA ALA A 68 -7.47 -14.37 16.32
C ALA A 68 -7.77 -15.88 16.47
N ARG A 69 -8.56 -16.29 17.47
CA ARG A 69 -8.98 -17.71 17.60
C ARG A 69 -9.83 -18.20 16.43
N ARG A 70 -10.73 -17.37 15.93
CA ARG A 70 -11.57 -17.70 14.76
C ARG A 70 -10.72 -17.84 13.50
N LEU A 71 -9.83 -16.89 13.25
CA LEU A 71 -8.92 -16.92 12.11
C LEU A 71 -7.95 -18.11 12.19
N ALA A 72 -7.41 -18.43 13.35
CA ALA A 72 -6.55 -19.59 13.57
C ALA A 72 -7.23 -20.89 13.14
N ARG A 73 -8.53 -21.09 13.51
CA ARG A 73 -9.32 -22.25 13.06
C ARG A 73 -9.50 -22.23 11.53
N ALA A 74 -9.75 -21.07 10.94
CA ALA A 74 -9.92 -20.95 9.49
C ALA A 74 -8.62 -21.28 8.76
N PHE A 75 -7.47 -20.79 9.23
CA PHE A 75 -6.15 -21.09 8.65
C PHE A 75 -5.81 -22.58 8.74
N ALA A 76 -6.06 -23.20 9.90
CA ALA A 76 -5.88 -24.65 10.08
C ALA A 76 -6.78 -25.46 9.14
N ALA A 77 -8.04 -25.05 8.96
CA ALA A 77 -8.99 -25.71 8.05
C ALA A 77 -8.58 -25.57 6.57
N GLN A 78 -7.87 -24.50 6.20
CA GLN A 78 -7.30 -24.32 4.87
C GLN A 78 -5.97 -25.07 4.68
N ARG A 79 -5.38 -25.64 5.74
CA ARG A 79 -4.02 -26.22 5.73
C ARG A 79 -3.01 -25.22 5.17
N ALA A 80 -3.07 -23.97 5.66
CA ALA A 80 -2.17 -22.92 5.19
C ALA A 80 -0.73 -23.25 5.62
N ASP A 81 0.22 -23.11 4.69
CA ASP A 81 1.66 -23.33 4.91
C ASP A 81 2.38 -22.03 5.31
N LEU A 82 1.89 -20.89 4.83
CA LEU A 82 2.46 -19.56 5.08
C LEU A 82 1.34 -18.51 5.15
N LEU A 83 1.43 -17.61 6.12
CA LEU A 83 0.68 -16.35 6.11
C LEU A 83 1.54 -15.25 5.51
N ILE A 84 1.07 -14.61 4.43
CA ILE A 84 1.63 -13.36 3.93
C ILE A 84 0.74 -12.23 4.43
N THR A 85 1.29 -11.29 5.20
CA THR A 85 0.52 -10.16 5.75
C THR A 85 1.00 -8.84 5.14
N ASP A 86 0.03 -8.07 4.61
CA ASP A 86 0.22 -6.70 4.18
C ASP A 86 -0.40 -5.76 5.21
N PHE A 87 0.34 -5.56 6.30
CA PHE A 87 0.00 -4.65 7.39
C PHE A 87 -1.39 -4.85 8.02
N GLU A 88 -1.81 -6.13 8.16
CA GLU A 88 -3.08 -6.51 8.79
C GLU A 88 -2.84 -6.90 10.27
N ALA A 89 -3.69 -6.38 11.18
CA ALA A 89 -3.42 -6.42 12.61
C ALA A 89 -3.80 -7.74 13.31
N PHE A 90 -4.71 -8.55 12.77
CA PHE A 90 -5.27 -9.71 13.48
C PHE A 90 -4.74 -11.06 12.99
N SER A 91 -4.47 -11.19 11.69
CA SER A 91 -4.02 -12.44 11.08
C SER A 91 -2.66 -12.92 11.61
N PRO A 92 -1.65 -12.06 11.90
CA PRO A 92 -0.40 -12.52 12.51
C PRO A 92 -0.60 -13.13 13.91
N HIS A 93 -1.52 -12.56 14.70
CA HIS A 93 -1.85 -13.13 16.01
C HIS A 93 -2.56 -14.51 15.92
N ALA A 94 -3.33 -14.70 14.85
CA ALA A 94 -3.96 -15.99 14.57
C ALA A 94 -2.92 -17.02 14.14
N ALA A 95 -2.03 -16.67 13.22
CA ALA A 95 -0.96 -17.51 12.74
C ALA A 95 -0.05 -18.00 13.90
N ARG A 96 0.37 -17.09 14.77
CA ARG A 96 1.18 -17.43 15.96
C ARG A 96 0.50 -18.47 16.87
N ARG A 97 -0.84 -18.47 16.98
CA ARG A 97 -1.56 -19.44 17.81
C ARG A 97 -1.48 -20.89 17.33
N ILE A 98 -1.22 -21.10 16.07
CA ILE A 98 -1.14 -22.42 15.44
C ILE A 98 0.25 -22.75 14.89
N GLY A 99 1.26 -21.92 15.20
CA GLY A 99 2.60 -22.10 14.69
C GLY A 99 2.76 -21.87 13.18
N LEU A 100 1.79 -21.21 12.54
CA LEU A 100 1.85 -20.90 11.12
C LEU A 100 2.92 -19.82 10.88
N PRO A 101 3.93 -20.08 10.02
CA PRO A 101 4.93 -19.10 9.66
C PRO A 101 4.33 -17.84 9.04
N VAL A 102 4.95 -16.68 9.31
CA VAL A 102 4.47 -15.39 8.82
C VAL A 102 5.56 -14.70 8.02
N LEU A 103 5.25 -14.31 6.80
CA LEU A 103 6.03 -13.37 6.00
C LEU A 103 5.32 -12.01 6.04
N SER A 104 6.02 -10.98 6.50
CA SER A 104 5.51 -9.61 6.48
C SER A 104 5.90 -8.95 5.16
N PHE A 105 4.92 -8.60 4.32
CA PHE A 105 5.14 -8.04 3.00
C PHE A 105 4.43 -6.70 2.87
N ASN A 106 5.16 -5.61 2.98
CA ASN A 106 4.61 -4.26 2.92
C ASN A 106 5.72 -3.21 2.66
N HIS A 107 5.31 -1.95 2.48
CA HIS A 107 6.21 -0.80 2.43
C HIS A 107 6.40 -0.13 3.79
N GLN A 108 5.39 -0.13 4.65
CA GLN A 108 5.34 0.64 5.89
C GLN A 108 6.50 0.33 6.84
N GLN A 109 6.93 -0.93 6.89
CA GLN A 109 8.04 -1.34 7.74
C GLN A 109 9.42 -0.83 7.27
N VAL A 110 9.52 -0.13 6.15
CA VAL A 110 10.73 0.61 5.80
C VAL A 110 11.12 1.60 6.92
N VAL A 111 10.15 2.12 7.65
CA VAL A 111 10.37 3.03 8.79
C VAL A 111 11.08 2.33 9.96
N THR A 112 10.83 1.05 10.19
CA THR A 112 11.38 0.28 11.32
C THR A 112 12.56 -0.61 10.94
N GLU A 113 12.57 -1.16 9.73
CA GLU A 113 13.54 -2.18 9.31
C GLU A 113 14.75 -1.58 8.59
N THR A 114 14.78 -0.27 8.34
CA THR A 114 15.89 0.36 7.63
C THR A 114 16.57 1.46 8.43
N ARG A 115 17.79 1.83 8.03
CA ARG A 115 18.59 2.92 8.60
C ARG A 115 18.52 4.13 7.68
N TYR A 116 18.13 5.27 8.21
CA TYR A 116 18.08 6.53 7.48
C TYR A 116 18.37 7.71 8.40
N GLN A 117 18.85 8.80 7.84
CA GLN A 117 19.12 10.02 8.58
C GLN A 117 17.92 10.98 8.49
N LEU A 118 17.55 11.55 9.62
CA LEU A 118 16.46 12.51 9.74
C LEU A 118 16.88 13.77 10.48
N PRO A 119 16.44 14.95 10.03
CA PRO A 119 16.47 16.14 10.87
C PRO A 119 15.68 15.92 12.17
N MET A 120 16.18 16.47 13.27
CA MET A 120 15.60 16.31 14.62
C MET A 120 14.11 16.67 14.69
N ARG A 121 13.66 17.65 13.89
CA ARG A 121 12.24 18.06 13.81
C ARG A 121 11.29 16.92 13.43
N HIS A 122 11.76 15.86 12.78
CA HIS A 122 10.95 14.71 12.35
C HIS A 122 10.97 13.55 13.35
N TRP A 123 11.85 13.56 14.36
CA TRP A 123 12.00 12.46 15.32
C TRP A 123 10.70 12.11 16.06
N PRO A 124 9.90 13.06 16.57
CA PRO A 124 8.66 12.71 17.26
C PRO A 124 7.67 11.98 16.35
N ALA A 125 7.51 12.44 15.09
CA ALA A 125 6.63 11.79 14.14
C ALA A 125 7.15 10.40 13.72
N ALA A 126 8.46 10.27 13.54
CA ALA A 126 9.11 9.00 13.24
C ALA A 126 8.91 7.98 14.36
N ALA A 127 9.15 8.39 15.62
CA ALA A 127 8.99 7.53 16.78
C ALA A 127 7.54 7.08 16.98
N MET A 128 6.58 8.00 16.81
CA MET A 128 5.15 7.68 16.90
C MET A 128 4.72 6.70 15.80
N THR A 129 5.18 6.90 14.57
CA THR A 129 4.89 6.01 13.44
C THR A 129 5.55 4.65 13.62
N ALA A 130 6.81 4.61 14.04
CA ALA A 130 7.51 3.36 14.35
C ALA A 130 6.78 2.56 15.45
N GLY A 131 6.32 3.23 16.51
CA GLY A 131 5.52 2.60 17.56
C GLY A 131 4.19 2.03 17.04
N ALA A 132 3.49 2.76 16.16
CA ALA A 132 2.25 2.29 15.53
C ALA A 132 2.50 1.08 14.60
N ILE A 133 3.58 1.12 13.82
CA ILE A 133 3.98 0.01 12.95
C ILE A 133 4.31 -1.23 13.79
N THR A 134 5.12 -1.09 14.83
CA THR A 134 5.49 -2.19 15.73
C THR A 134 4.28 -2.80 16.43
N ALA A 135 3.25 -2.01 16.75
CA ALA A 135 2.02 -2.50 17.36
C ALA A 135 1.14 -3.34 16.40
N ILE A 136 1.27 -3.14 15.10
CA ILE A 136 0.47 -3.81 14.06
C ILE A 136 1.26 -4.94 13.40
N ALA A 137 2.55 -4.73 13.14
CA ALA A 137 3.42 -5.70 12.51
C ALA A 137 3.53 -7.00 13.33
N PRO A 138 3.75 -8.15 12.69
CA PRO A 138 4.00 -9.39 13.40
C PRO A 138 5.25 -9.28 14.28
N SER A 139 5.14 -9.69 15.55
CA SER A 139 6.23 -9.58 16.53
C SER A 139 7.46 -10.44 16.21
N HIS A 140 7.27 -11.52 15.46
CA HIS A 140 8.34 -12.45 15.04
C HIS A 140 7.99 -13.03 13.67
N PRO A 141 8.13 -12.25 12.59
CA PRO A 141 7.93 -12.79 11.24
C PRO A 141 9.08 -13.75 10.92
N ARG A 142 8.81 -14.77 10.13
CA ARG A 142 9.85 -15.64 9.58
C ARG A 142 10.77 -14.84 8.64
N HIS A 143 10.17 -13.92 7.91
CA HIS A 143 10.86 -13.00 7.01
C HIS A 143 10.08 -11.69 6.84
N VAL A 144 10.81 -10.61 6.60
CA VAL A 144 10.24 -9.30 6.22
C VAL A 144 10.63 -9.01 4.78
N LEU A 145 9.64 -8.89 3.91
CA LEU A 145 9.81 -8.50 2.53
C LEU A 145 9.32 -7.05 2.38
N LEU A 146 10.26 -6.14 2.19
CA LEU A 146 9.98 -4.73 1.97
C LEU A 146 9.92 -4.44 0.47
N THR A 147 8.97 -3.62 0.07
CA THR A 147 8.92 -3.07 -1.28
C THR A 147 9.15 -1.57 -1.23
N SER A 148 10.09 -1.04 -2.02
CA SER A 148 10.43 0.37 -2.02
C SER A 148 11.07 0.82 -3.33
N PHE A 149 10.92 2.10 -3.69
CA PHE A 149 11.61 2.74 -4.81
C PHE A 149 12.97 3.35 -4.40
N PHE A 150 13.36 3.21 -3.15
CA PHE A 150 14.65 3.62 -2.60
C PHE A 150 15.21 2.50 -1.73
N PHE A 151 16.54 2.41 -1.62
CA PHE A 151 17.23 1.25 -1.05
C PHE A 151 18.17 1.65 0.09
N PRO A 152 17.63 1.99 1.28
CA PRO A 152 18.44 2.27 2.46
C PRO A 152 19.04 0.98 3.05
N GLU A 153 20.06 1.14 3.89
CA GLU A 153 20.66 0.04 4.64
C GLU A 153 19.62 -0.66 5.52
N LEU A 154 19.57 -1.98 5.46
CA LEU A 154 18.70 -2.81 6.30
C LEU A 154 19.27 -2.91 7.73
N ARG A 155 18.37 -2.95 8.73
CA ARG A 155 18.76 -3.22 10.13
C ARG A 155 19.04 -4.69 10.37
N HIS A 156 18.28 -5.57 9.73
CA HIS A 156 18.26 -7.02 9.88
C HIS A 156 18.33 -7.72 8.51
N PRO A 157 19.46 -7.63 7.78
CA PRO A 157 19.58 -8.19 6.44
C PRO A 157 19.46 -9.73 6.41
N GLU A 158 19.66 -10.39 7.55
CA GLU A 158 19.52 -11.84 7.70
C GLU A 158 18.08 -12.35 7.61
N CYS A 159 17.09 -11.50 7.89
CA CYS A 159 15.67 -11.84 7.85
C CYS A 159 14.82 -10.80 7.11
N THR A 160 15.44 -9.84 6.45
CA THR A 160 14.75 -8.78 5.71
C THR A 160 15.28 -8.70 4.28
N THR A 161 14.39 -8.72 3.31
CA THR A 161 14.71 -8.47 1.89
C THR A 161 14.03 -7.20 1.44
N LEU A 162 14.75 -6.36 0.70
CA LEU A 162 14.23 -5.13 0.11
C LEU A 162 14.22 -5.29 -1.42
N VAL A 163 13.04 -5.13 -2.03
CA VAL A 163 12.84 -5.27 -3.47
C VAL A 163 12.26 -3.98 -4.07
N PRO A 164 12.44 -3.75 -5.38
CA PRO A 164 11.73 -2.67 -6.08
C PRO A 164 10.22 -2.75 -5.91
N PRO A 165 9.47 -1.69 -6.28
CA PRO A 165 8.02 -1.65 -6.14
C PRO A 165 7.30 -2.80 -6.87
N ILE A 166 6.17 -3.22 -6.31
CA ILE A 166 5.28 -4.16 -6.97
C ILE A 166 4.32 -3.39 -7.86
N ILE A 167 4.49 -3.55 -9.15
CA ILE A 167 3.65 -2.89 -10.15
C ILE A 167 2.51 -3.82 -10.56
N ARG A 168 1.28 -3.32 -10.55
CA ARG A 168 0.10 -4.11 -10.95
C ARG A 168 0.09 -4.37 -12.46
N PRO A 169 -0.46 -5.51 -12.92
CA PRO A 169 -0.45 -5.87 -14.33
C PRO A 169 -1.00 -4.77 -15.25
N ALA A 170 -2.12 -4.16 -14.87
CA ALA A 170 -2.74 -3.08 -15.65
C ALA A 170 -1.85 -1.84 -15.86
N VAL A 171 -0.82 -1.62 -15.03
CA VAL A 171 0.17 -0.57 -15.24
C VAL A 171 1.33 -1.07 -16.09
N GLN A 172 1.69 -2.36 -15.96
CA GLN A 172 2.76 -2.96 -16.76
C GLN A 172 2.41 -3.07 -18.27
N GLU A 173 1.11 -3.06 -18.57
CA GLU A 173 0.58 -3.13 -19.94
C GLU A 173 0.50 -1.75 -20.61
N LEU A 174 0.77 -0.67 -19.86
CA LEU A 174 0.72 0.69 -20.38
C LEU A 174 2.06 1.09 -20.99
N GLU A 175 1.98 1.80 -22.09
CA GLU A 175 3.13 2.47 -22.68
C GLU A 175 3.18 3.92 -22.20
N PRO A 176 4.28 4.40 -21.64
CA PRO A 176 4.38 5.80 -21.19
C PRO A 176 4.44 6.74 -22.40
N GLU A 177 3.54 7.72 -22.42
CA GLU A 177 3.51 8.79 -23.40
C GLU A 177 3.77 10.14 -22.73
N ARG A 178 4.33 11.09 -23.44
CA ARG A 178 4.50 12.49 -22.99
C ARG A 178 3.45 13.38 -23.63
N GLY A 179 2.25 13.38 -23.06
CA GLY A 179 1.20 14.32 -23.44
C GLY A 179 1.42 15.73 -22.87
N ASP A 180 0.42 16.57 -23.00
CA ASP A 180 0.50 17.99 -22.61
C ASP A 180 0.04 18.25 -21.17
N HIS A 181 -0.77 17.34 -20.59
CA HIS A 181 -1.37 17.55 -19.28
C HIS A 181 -0.49 17.08 -18.13
N VAL A 182 -0.71 17.68 -16.97
CA VAL A 182 -0.18 17.25 -15.68
C VAL A 182 -1.28 16.51 -14.92
N LEU A 183 -1.03 15.27 -14.49
CA LEU A 183 -1.96 14.52 -13.66
C LEU A 183 -1.90 15.03 -12.22
N VAL A 184 -3.06 15.25 -11.60
CA VAL A 184 -3.17 15.68 -10.20
C VAL A 184 -4.00 14.70 -9.40
N TYR A 185 -3.43 14.19 -8.29
CA TYR A 185 -4.14 13.26 -7.41
C TYR A 185 -3.82 13.50 -5.93
N PHE A 186 -4.85 13.78 -5.14
CA PHE A 186 -4.74 13.92 -3.70
C PHE A 186 -5.69 12.94 -2.99
N ASN A 187 -5.20 12.22 -1.98
CA ASN A 187 -5.97 11.20 -1.27
C ASN A 187 -7.15 11.74 -0.46
N GLN A 188 -7.16 13.05 -0.20
CA GLN A 188 -8.17 13.70 0.65
C GLN A 188 -8.75 14.90 -0.05
N THR A 189 -10.05 15.10 0.16
CA THR A 189 -10.81 16.20 -0.42
C THR A 189 -10.81 17.47 0.44
N GLU A 190 -10.49 17.34 1.75
CA GLU A 190 -10.43 18.48 2.65
C GLU A 190 -9.14 19.30 2.45
N GLY A 191 -9.28 20.61 2.34
CA GLY A 191 -8.14 21.54 2.16
C GLY A 191 -7.60 21.62 0.73
N THR A 192 -8.24 20.97 -0.24
CA THR A 192 -7.79 20.97 -1.65
C THR A 192 -8.04 22.30 -2.39
N GLY A 193 -8.87 23.20 -1.87
CA GLY A 193 -9.11 24.50 -2.48
C GLY A 193 -7.87 25.34 -2.71
N ALA A 194 -6.91 25.31 -1.76
CA ALA A 194 -5.64 26.01 -1.91
C ALA A 194 -4.74 25.39 -2.99
N VAL A 195 -4.79 24.06 -3.16
CA VAL A 195 -4.11 23.36 -4.25
C VAL A 195 -4.70 23.79 -5.60
N LEU A 196 -6.03 23.78 -5.73
CA LEU A 196 -6.70 24.23 -6.94
C LEU A 196 -6.40 25.69 -7.27
N ASP A 197 -6.32 26.57 -6.25
CA ASP A 197 -5.96 27.97 -6.42
C ASP A 197 -4.50 28.16 -6.83
N ALA A 198 -3.61 27.25 -6.48
CA ALA A 198 -2.24 27.23 -6.99
C ALA A 198 -2.20 26.78 -8.45
N LEU A 199 -2.87 25.67 -8.78
CA LEU A 199 -2.86 25.08 -10.13
C LEU A 199 -3.47 26.02 -11.19
N ARG A 200 -4.59 26.70 -10.88
CA ARG A 200 -5.24 27.63 -11.83
C ARG A 200 -4.35 28.83 -12.25
N ARG A 201 -3.27 29.09 -11.52
CA ARG A 201 -2.31 30.16 -11.79
C ARG A 201 -1.10 29.71 -12.63
N VAL A 202 -1.09 28.46 -13.06
CA VAL A 202 -0.04 27.87 -13.88
C VAL A 202 -0.61 27.58 -15.26
N ASP A 203 0.02 28.09 -16.29
CA ASP A 203 -0.48 27.99 -17.66
C ASP A 203 -0.12 26.65 -18.32
N VAL A 204 -0.73 25.58 -17.78
CA VAL A 204 -0.66 24.22 -18.34
C VAL A 204 -1.98 23.51 -18.08
N PRO A 205 -2.42 22.56 -18.92
CA PRO A 205 -3.60 21.75 -18.66
C PRO A 205 -3.34 20.77 -17.53
N PHE A 206 -4.31 20.67 -16.59
CA PHE A 206 -4.29 19.71 -15.51
C PHE A 206 -5.47 18.73 -15.65
N VAL A 207 -5.25 17.47 -15.32
CA VAL A 207 -6.30 16.47 -15.13
C VAL A 207 -6.32 16.08 -13.65
N ALA A 208 -7.40 16.41 -12.95
CA ALA A 208 -7.52 16.28 -11.52
C ALA A 208 -8.50 15.18 -11.11
N TYR A 209 -8.02 14.24 -10.29
CA TYR A 209 -8.80 13.15 -9.72
C TYR A 209 -8.97 13.30 -8.22
N ASN A 210 -10.10 12.84 -7.69
CA ASN A 210 -10.46 12.86 -6.27
C ASN A 210 -10.75 14.25 -5.68
N PHE A 211 -10.98 15.25 -6.51
CA PHE A 211 -11.36 16.60 -6.07
C PHE A 211 -12.88 16.80 -6.04
N GLY A 212 -13.66 15.89 -6.62
CA GLY A 212 -15.07 16.13 -6.94
C GLY A 212 -15.23 17.17 -8.05
N THR A 213 -16.45 17.57 -8.30
CA THR A 213 -16.75 18.72 -9.18
C THR A 213 -16.91 19.93 -8.29
N PRO A 214 -16.07 20.97 -8.41
CA PRO A 214 -16.23 22.18 -7.62
C PRO A 214 -17.54 22.90 -7.97
N GLU A 215 -18.10 23.66 -7.03
CA GLU A 215 -19.35 24.43 -7.24
C GLU A 215 -19.23 25.44 -8.41
N ARG A 216 -18.03 25.92 -8.69
CA ARG A 216 -17.73 26.88 -9.75
C ARG A 216 -16.55 26.41 -10.59
N PRO A 217 -16.74 25.41 -11.45
CA PRO A 217 -15.66 24.85 -12.26
C PRO A 217 -15.05 25.87 -13.25
N GLU A 218 -15.82 26.88 -13.67
CA GLU A 218 -15.38 27.99 -14.53
C GLU A 218 -14.23 28.81 -13.92
N ARG A 219 -13.99 28.74 -12.62
CA ARG A 219 -12.86 29.37 -11.94
C ARG A 219 -11.53 28.68 -12.23
N TYR A 220 -11.56 27.48 -12.81
CA TYR A 220 -10.40 26.61 -13.04
C TYR A 220 -10.36 26.18 -14.54
N PRO A 221 -10.21 27.12 -15.48
CA PRO A 221 -10.35 26.84 -16.91
C PRO A 221 -9.28 25.91 -17.47
N ASN A 222 -8.15 25.78 -16.78
CA ASN A 222 -7.06 24.87 -17.13
C ASN A 222 -7.08 23.53 -16.37
N ILE A 223 -8.15 23.24 -15.60
CA ILE A 223 -8.26 22.00 -14.82
C ILE A 223 -9.48 21.20 -15.29
N THR A 224 -9.23 20.01 -15.80
CA THR A 224 -10.28 19.02 -16.09
C THR A 224 -10.49 18.12 -14.86
N PHE A 225 -11.68 18.19 -14.26
CA PHE A 225 -12.05 17.34 -13.13
C PHE A 225 -12.61 16.01 -13.62
N LYS A 226 -12.02 14.89 -13.18
CA LYS A 226 -12.50 13.56 -13.54
C LYS A 226 -13.01 12.79 -12.32
N HIS A 227 -14.05 12.00 -12.52
CA HIS A 227 -14.52 11.05 -11.51
C HIS A 227 -13.57 9.87 -11.39
N PRO A 228 -13.48 9.24 -10.20
CA PRO A 228 -12.65 8.05 -9.99
C PRO A 228 -13.04 6.93 -10.98
N SER A 229 -12.11 6.59 -11.85
CA SER A 229 -12.17 5.47 -12.78
C SER A 229 -10.78 4.87 -12.85
N LEU A 230 -10.66 3.56 -12.65
CA LEU A 230 -9.34 2.92 -12.68
C LEU A 230 -8.72 3.03 -14.08
N GLU A 231 -9.46 2.68 -15.12
CA GLU A 231 -9.00 2.71 -16.49
C GLU A 231 -8.66 4.16 -16.95
N GLY A 232 -9.58 5.10 -16.70
CA GLY A 232 -9.38 6.51 -17.05
C GLY A 232 -8.18 7.11 -16.30
N PHE A 233 -8.02 6.80 -15.01
CA PHE A 233 -6.87 7.25 -14.24
C PHE A 233 -5.55 6.72 -14.78
N LEU A 234 -5.49 5.43 -15.11
CA LEU A 234 -4.28 4.79 -15.64
C LEU A 234 -3.90 5.32 -17.01
N SER A 235 -4.88 5.53 -17.89
CA SER A 235 -4.68 6.16 -19.19
C SER A 235 -4.13 7.59 -19.05
N ASP A 236 -4.72 8.41 -18.18
CA ASP A 236 -4.22 9.77 -17.94
C ASP A 236 -2.85 9.78 -17.26
N LEU A 237 -2.57 8.81 -16.39
CA LEU A 237 -1.24 8.65 -15.80
C LEU A 237 -0.18 8.33 -16.87
N ALA A 238 -0.47 7.36 -17.74
CA ALA A 238 0.43 6.99 -18.82
C ALA A 238 0.64 8.12 -19.83
N GLY A 239 -0.42 8.87 -20.16
CA GLY A 239 -0.37 10.00 -21.09
C GLY A 239 0.09 11.34 -20.47
N SER A 240 0.36 11.42 -19.17
CA SER A 240 0.76 12.67 -18.54
C SER A 240 2.23 13.04 -18.81
N ARG A 241 2.53 14.35 -18.80
CA ARG A 241 3.92 14.87 -18.84
C ARG A 241 4.61 14.86 -17.48
N ALA A 242 3.83 14.93 -16.41
CA ALA A 242 4.29 14.95 -15.02
C ALA A 242 3.10 14.66 -14.09
N VAL A 243 3.39 14.36 -12.82
CA VAL A 243 2.37 14.07 -11.79
C VAL A 243 2.57 14.98 -10.59
N VAL A 244 1.48 15.55 -10.07
CA VAL A 244 1.42 16.28 -8.79
C VAL A 244 0.51 15.50 -7.86
N CYS A 245 1.04 14.98 -6.75
CA CYS A 245 0.24 14.11 -5.89
C CYS A 245 0.66 14.16 -4.42
N THR A 246 -0.12 13.50 -3.57
CA THR A 246 0.35 13.18 -2.21
C THR A 246 1.48 12.14 -2.28
N ALA A 247 2.37 12.13 -1.28
CA ALA A 247 3.55 11.25 -1.27
C ALA A 247 3.21 9.78 -0.90
N GLY A 248 2.11 9.25 -1.45
CA GLY A 248 1.71 7.85 -1.29
C GLY A 248 2.58 6.91 -2.11
N PHE A 249 3.06 5.84 -1.49
CA PHE A 249 3.99 4.88 -2.09
C PHE A 249 3.52 4.34 -3.45
N THR A 250 2.25 3.91 -3.54
CA THR A 250 1.74 3.25 -4.76
C THR A 250 1.79 4.15 -5.99
N LEU A 251 1.29 5.40 -5.88
CA LEU A 251 1.28 6.31 -7.02
C LEU A 251 2.69 6.80 -7.39
N ILE A 252 3.55 7.03 -6.40
CA ILE A 252 4.97 7.30 -6.67
C ILE A 252 5.57 6.16 -7.49
N SER A 253 5.39 4.91 -7.04
CA SER A 253 5.96 3.73 -7.70
C SER A 253 5.45 3.55 -9.14
N GLU A 254 4.15 3.74 -9.35
CA GLU A 254 3.54 3.65 -10.68
C GLU A 254 3.95 4.81 -11.60
N GLY A 255 4.07 6.01 -11.04
CA GLY A 255 4.60 7.16 -11.77
C GLY A 255 6.04 6.96 -12.20
N LEU A 256 6.91 6.48 -11.30
CA LEU A 256 8.31 6.16 -11.62
C LEU A 256 8.43 5.05 -12.66
N TYR A 257 7.58 4.01 -12.58
CA TYR A 257 7.54 2.93 -13.56
C TYR A 257 7.15 3.41 -14.96
N LEU A 258 6.30 4.43 -15.05
CA LEU A 258 5.85 5.06 -16.31
C LEU A 258 6.69 6.30 -16.69
N ASP A 259 7.89 6.45 -16.15
CA ASP A 259 8.84 7.54 -16.43
C ASP A 259 8.25 8.93 -16.21
N LYS A 260 7.35 9.09 -15.20
CA LYS A 260 6.72 10.36 -14.90
C LYS A 260 7.48 11.14 -13.83
N PRO A 261 7.98 12.36 -14.13
CA PRO A 261 8.44 13.27 -13.09
C PRO A 261 7.36 13.54 -12.04
N LEU A 262 7.74 13.58 -10.78
CA LEU A 262 6.82 13.67 -9.66
C LEU A 262 7.09 14.91 -8.81
N LEU A 263 6.03 15.70 -8.53
CA LEU A 263 6.01 16.68 -7.44
C LEU A 263 5.07 16.13 -6.37
N VAL A 264 5.61 15.80 -5.19
CA VAL A 264 4.82 15.22 -4.12
C VAL A 264 4.60 16.18 -2.96
N ALA A 265 3.38 16.21 -2.41
CA ALA A 265 3.02 16.96 -1.22
C ALA A 265 2.62 15.99 -0.11
N PRO A 266 3.52 15.67 0.84
CA PRO A 266 3.22 14.72 1.90
C PRO A 266 2.16 15.26 2.86
N ASN A 267 1.19 14.43 3.22
CA ASN A 267 0.16 14.76 4.18
C ASN A 267 0.76 14.99 5.57
N GLY A 268 0.30 16.02 6.27
CA GLY A 268 0.74 16.30 7.64
C GLY A 268 0.42 15.14 8.59
N GLY A 269 1.40 14.71 9.38
CA GLY A 269 1.24 13.64 10.38
C GLY A 269 1.33 12.20 9.85
N ILE A 270 1.59 12.00 8.56
CA ILE A 270 1.90 10.68 7.99
C ILE A 270 3.40 10.62 7.69
N PHE A 271 4.17 10.11 8.64
CA PHE A 271 5.63 10.12 8.54
C PHE A 271 6.16 9.27 7.37
N GLU A 272 5.51 8.18 7.01
CA GLU A 272 5.84 7.38 5.82
C GLU A 272 5.87 8.25 4.56
N GLN A 273 4.87 9.12 4.36
CA GLN A 273 4.84 10.04 3.23
C GLN A 273 5.97 11.07 3.26
N THR A 274 6.33 11.55 4.46
CA THR A 274 7.50 12.42 4.64
C THR A 274 8.79 11.71 4.24
N LEU A 275 8.91 10.43 4.59
CA LEU A 275 10.08 9.61 4.23
C LEU A 275 10.14 9.38 2.71
N ASN A 276 9.03 8.99 2.10
CA ASN A 276 8.91 8.82 0.65
C ASN A 276 9.31 10.08 -0.11
N ALA A 277 8.78 11.24 0.30
CA ALA A 277 9.08 12.53 -0.30
C ALA A 277 10.59 12.85 -0.24
N ARG A 278 11.21 12.65 0.91
CA ARG A 278 12.65 12.89 1.10
C ARG A 278 13.52 11.97 0.25
N PHE A 279 13.17 10.72 0.14
CA PHE A 279 13.93 9.79 -0.70
C PHE A 279 13.70 10.04 -2.18
N LEU A 280 12.49 10.44 -2.59
CA LEU A 280 12.23 10.87 -3.96
C LEU A 280 13.18 12.01 -4.39
N GLU A 281 13.35 13.02 -3.51
CA GLU A 281 14.30 14.11 -3.75
C GLU A 281 15.76 13.66 -3.71
N LYS A 282 16.12 12.88 -2.68
CA LYS A 282 17.50 12.39 -2.49
C LYS A 282 17.98 11.56 -3.67
N GLU A 283 17.14 10.69 -4.20
CA GLU A 283 17.45 9.86 -5.37
C GLU A 283 17.36 10.69 -6.68
N GLY A 284 16.87 11.92 -6.62
CA GLY A 284 16.74 12.83 -7.77
C GLY A 284 15.67 12.35 -8.77
N LEU A 285 14.62 11.71 -8.28
CA LEU A 285 13.52 11.17 -9.08
C LEU A 285 12.31 12.12 -9.14
N GLY A 286 12.32 13.20 -8.37
CA GLY A 286 11.27 14.19 -8.31
C GLY A 286 11.53 15.26 -7.25
N GLU A 287 10.48 16.00 -6.90
CA GLU A 287 10.52 17.09 -5.91
C GLU A 287 9.43 16.88 -4.84
N ALA A 288 9.66 17.48 -3.67
CA ALA A 288 8.70 17.45 -2.58
C ALA A 288 8.41 18.85 -2.04
N ALA A 289 7.13 19.15 -1.82
CA ALA A 289 6.75 20.26 -0.95
C ALA A 289 7.04 19.89 0.52
N SER A 290 7.25 20.90 1.37
CA SER A 290 7.45 20.65 2.80
C SER A 290 6.22 19.98 3.41
N PRO A 291 6.38 19.04 4.38
CA PRO A 291 5.27 18.32 4.98
C PRO A 291 4.26 19.26 5.64
N GLY A 292 3.02 19.20 5.18
CA GLY A 292 1.92 20.01 5.70
C GLY A 292 1.87 21.44 5.16
N ASP A 293 2.80 21.84 4.30
CA ASP A 293 2.74 23.12 3.60
C ASP A 293 1.73 23.06 2.44
N THR A 294 1.12 24.17 2.17
CA THR A 294 0.24 24.31 1.02
C THR A 294 1.08 24.47 -0.26
N LEU A 295 0.83 23.62 -1.24
CA LEU A 295 1.46 23.70 -2.56
C LEU A 295 1.18 25.08 -3.20
N THR A 296 2.21 25.76 -3.70
CA THR A 296 2.07 27.06 -4.35
C THR A 296 2.21 26.97 -5.88
N ALA A 297 1.73 27.97 -6.59
CA ALA A 297 1.94 28.07 -8.03
C ALA A 297 3.43 28.17 -8.41
N GLY A 298 4.25 28.73 -7.51
CA GLY A 298 5.71 28.80 -7.68
C GLY A 298 6.36 27.41 -7.64
N ASP A 299 5.93 26.55 -6.68
CA ASP A 299 6.43 25.18 -6.57
C ASP A 299 6.11 24.39 -7.84
N VAL A 300 4.87 24.50 -8.33
CA VAL A 300 4.44 23.80 -9.54
C VAL A 300 5.20 24.28 -10.77
N ARG A 301 5.32 25.61 -10.98
CA ARG A 301 6.09 26.16 -12.11
C ARG A 301 7.54 25.73 -12.08
N GLY A 302 8.21 25.94 -10.94
CA GLY A 302 9.61 25.56 -10.78
C GLY A 302 9.86 24.08 -11.01
N PHE A 303 8.96 23.22 -10.51
CA PHE A 303 9.03 21.79 -10.79
C PHE A 303 8.88 21.48 -12.28
N LEU A 304 7.89 22.06 -12.97
CA LEU A 304 7.66 21.80 -14.39
C LEU A 304 8.83 22.26 -15.28
N GLU A 305 9.53 23.33 -14.91
CA GLU A 305 10.76 23.78 -15.56
C GLU A 305 11.89 22.74 -15.41
N ARG A 306 11.96 22.06 -14.27
CA ARG A 306 12.97 21.04 -13.96
C ARG A 306 12.56 19.61 -14.34
N ALA A 307 11.28 19.36 -14.61
CA ALA A 307 10.75 18.05 -14.93
C ALA A 307 11.53 17.27 -16.03
N PRO A 308 12.05 17.91 -17.10
CA PRO A 308 12.87 17.20 -18.09
C PRO A 308 14.13 16.54 -17.50
N ARG A 309 14.71 17.08 -16.44
CA ARG A 309 15.90 16.50 -15.77
C ARG A 309 15.53 15.22 -15.02
N TYR A 310 14.36 15.20 -14.38
CA TYR A 310 13.87 14.00 -13.70
C TYR A 310 13.51 12.91 -14.70
N ALA A 311 12.85 13.26 -15.81
CA ALA A 311 12.53 12.32 -16.87
C ALA A 311 13.78 11.62 -17.45
N GLN A 312 14.92 12.35 -17.59
CA GLN A 312 16.18 11.75 -18.01
C GLN A 312 16.77 10.77 -16.99
N ARG A 313 16.55 10.99 -15.68
CA ARG A 313 17.02 10.09 -14.63
C ARG A 313 16.16 8.85 -14.47
N LEU A 314 14.90 8.91 -14.89
CA LEU A 314 13.99 7.77 -14.86
C LEU A 314 14.30 6.77 -15.98
N ASP A 315 14.95 7.20 -17.05
CA ASP A 315 15.39 6.30 -18.11
C ASP A 315 16.36 5.25 -17.55
N GLY A 316 15.93 3.97 -17.56
CA GLY A 316 16.65 2.85 -16.95
C GLY A 316 16.47 2.68 -15.44
N PHE A 317 15.57 3.43 -14.79
CA PHE A 317 15.24 3.21 -13.39
C PHE A 317 14.46 1.91 -13.20
N GLU A 318 15.01 0.97 -12.41
CA GLU A 318 14.36 -0.32 -12.16
C GLU A 318 13.23 -0.17 -11.14
N ALA A 319 12.02 0.10 -11.62
CA ALA A 319 10.83 0.31 -10.81
C ALA A 319 9.96 -0.95 -10.60
N ARG A 320 10.43 -2.16 -10.96
CA ARG A 320 9.62 -3.39 -10.96
C ARG A 320 10.23 -4.53 -10.17
N GLY A 321 9.69 -4.78 -8.97
CA GLY A 321 10.12 -5.84 -8.06
C GLY A 321 9.26 -7.12 -8.08
N ASN A 322 8.29 -7.25 -8.99
CA ASN A 322 7.34 -8.36 -8.99
C ASN A 322 8.02 -9.74 -8.97
N GLY A 323 9.01 -9.96 -9.84
CA GLY A 323 9.75 -11.21 -9.91
C GLY A 323 10.57 -11.50 -8.65
N ALA A 324 11.28 -10.50 -8.15
CA ALA A 324 12.09 -10.61 -6.93
C ALA A 324 11.24 -10.89 -5.69
N ALA A 325 10.06 -10.26 -5.58
CA ALA A 325 9.13 -10.52 -4.49
C ALA A 325 8.60 -11.96 -4.50
N VAL A 326 8.21 -12.47 -5.67
CA VAL A 326 7.74 -13.85 -5.79
C VAL A 326 8.86 -14.85 -5.49
N ALA A 327 10.08 -14.60 -5.98
CA ALA A 327 11.24 -15.45 -5.68
C ALA A 327 11.54 -15.50 -4.17
N CYS A 328 11.49 -14.36 -3.48
CA CYS A 328 11.63 -14.29 -2.03
C CYS A 328 10.55 -15.09 -1.29
N ILE A 329 9.28 -14.98 -1.71
CA ILE A 329 8.18 -15.74 -1.11
C ILE A 329 8.40 -17.24 -1.28
N GLU A 330 8.78 -17.69 -2.47
CA GLU A 330 9.05 -19.12 -2.75
C GLU A 330 10.26 -19.64 -1.96
N ASP A 331 11.28 -18.81 -1.73
CA ASP A 331 12.42 -19.16 -0.90
C ASP A 331 12.01 -19.38 0.55
N VAL A 332 11.20 -18.49 1.10
CA VAL A 332 10.62 -18.65 2.44
C VAL A 332 9.76 -19.92 2.52
N LEU A 333 8.91 -20.19 1.52
CA LEU A 333 8.08 -21.41 1.47
C LEU A 333 8.95 -22.69 1.44
N ARG A 334 10.02 -22.71 0.68
CA ARG A 334 10.96 -23.86 0.63
C ARG A 334 11.62 -24.10 1.99
N THR A 335 12.06 -23.03 2.65
CA THR A 335 12.67 -23.10 3.98
C THR A 335 11.68 -23.63 5.01
N VAL A 336 10.43 -23.16 4.99
CA VAL A 336 9.37 -23.62 5.88
C VAL A 336 9.04 -25.10 5.63
N GLY A 337 8.94 -25.51 4.36
CA GLY A 337 8.66 -26.90 3.98
C GLY A 337 9.80 -27.87 4.41
N ALA A 338 11.05 -27.41 4.36
CA ALA A 338 12.19 -28.21 4.80
C ALA A 338 12.28 -28.38 6.33
N GLU A 339 11.75 -27.43 7.10
CA GLU A 339 11.70 -27.48 8.57
C GLU A 339 10.47 -28.24 9.10
N ALA A 340 9.45 -28.51 8.27
CA ALA A 340 8.31 -29.32 8.67
C ALA A 340 8.76 -30.76 8.95
N PRO A 341 8.40 -31.38 10.10
CA PRO A 341 8.72 -32.78 10.33
C PRO A 341 8.12 -33.62 9.19
N PRO A 342 8.80 -34.71 8.76
CA PRO A 342 8.29 -35.56 7.70
C PRO A 342 6.87 -36.02 8.09
N GLU A 343 5.92 -35.87 7.18
CA GLU A 343 4.55 -36.32 7.38
C GLU A 343 4.59 -37.80 7.79
N THR A 344 4.30 -38.08 9.06
CA THR A 344 3.97 -39.44 9.47
C THR A 344 2.74 -39.83 8.66
N SER A 345 2.91 -40.78 7.76
CA SER A 345 1.87 -41.30 6.87
C SER A 345 0.67 -41.74 7.71
N VAL A 346 -0.26 -40.85 7.93
CA VAL A 346 -1.57 -41.19 8.47
C VAL A 346 -2.39 -41.69 7.29
N ALA A 347 -2.67 -42.99 7.32
CA ALA A 347 -3.52 -43.65 6.33
C ALA A 347 -4.81 -42.86 6.08
N PRO A 348 -5.33 -42.82 4.85
CA PRO A 348 -6.48 -42.03 4.48
C PRO A 348 -7.72 -42.53 5.30
N ARG A 349 -8.27 -41.64 6.13
CA ARG A 349 -9.57 -41.86 6.73
C ARG A 349 -10.63 -41.86 5.62
N PRO A 350 -11.58 -42.83 5.65
CA PRO A 350 -12.65 -42.89 4.65
C PRO A 350 -13.48 -41.60 4.68
N ALA A 351 -13.82 -41.12 3.50
CA ALA A 351 -14.67 -39.94 3.29
C ALA A 351 -16.04 -40.12 3.98
N SER A 352 -16.26 -39.36 5.07
CA SER A 352 -17.60 -39.17 5.60
C SER A 352 -18.25 -38.00 4.86
N SER A 353 -19.21 -38.32 4.03
CA SER A 353 -20.09 -37.38 3.35
C SER A 353 -20.94 -36.58 4.37
N SER A 354 -21.18 -35.30 4.01
CA SER A 354 -22.20 -34.40 4.59
C SER A 354 -21.98 -33.87 5.99
N SER A 355 -21.30 -32.70 6.10
CA SER A 355 -21.56 -31.75 7.20
C SER A 355 -20.96 -30.33 7.04
N SER A 356 -20.31 -29.98 5.92
CA SER A 356 -19.64 -28.69 5.80
C SER A 356 -20.54 -27.51 5.39
N ALA A 357 -21.80 -27.74 5.04
CA ALA A 357 -22.73 -26.68 4.62
C ALA A 357 -23.33 -25.85 5.78
N ARG A 358 -23.34 -26.38 7.01
CA ARG A 358 -24.00 -25.71 8.15
C ARG A 358 -23.14 -24.72 8.94
N ALA A 359 -21.81 -24.72 8.79
CA ALA A 359 -20.95 -23.84 9.55
C ALA A 359 -20.84 -22.40 8.97
N LEU A 360 -21.33 -22.16 7.76
CA LEU A 360 -21.25 -20.86 7.08
C LEU A 360 -22.51 -19.99 7.24
N ALA A 361 -23.64 -20.54 7.70
CA ALA A 361 -24.91 -19.84 7.76
C ALA A 361 -25.09 -18.86 8.95
N HIS A 362 -24.20 -18.87 9.94
CA HIS A 362 -24.30 -18.01 11.13
C HIS A 362 -23.40 -16.75 11.10
N LEU A 363 -23.04 -16.24 9.92
CA LEU A 363 -22.18 -15.08 9.74
C LEU A 363 -22.92 -13.77 9.39
N HIS A 364 -24.24 -13.74 9.44
CA HIS A 364 -25.02 -12.49 9.36
C HIS A 364 -25.19 -11.92 10.77
N GLU A 365 -24.53 -10.83 11.08
CA GLU A 365 -24.89 -9.94 12.19
C GLU A 365 -25.76 -8.79 11.66
N PRO A 366 -26.77 -8.39 12.45
CA PRO A 366 -27.59 -7.23 12.09
C PRO A 366 -26.79 -5.93 12.28
N SER A 367 -27.06 -5.00 11.39
CA SER A 367 -26.64 -3.62 11.45
C SER A 367 -27.20 -2.91 12.69
N ALA A 368 -26.33 -2.36 13.54
CA ALA A 368 -26.56 -1.19 14.39
C ALA A 368 -25.21 -0.51 14.68
#